data_c1d8d7d98c384cad43facf1d6444e9d8
#
_entry.id   c1d8d7d98c384cad43facf1d6444e9d8
#
_cell.length_a   1.000
_cell.length_b   1.000
_cell.length_c   1.000
_cell.angle_alpha   90.00
_cell.angle_beta   90.00
_cell.angle_gamma   90.00
#
_symmetry.space_group_name_H-M   'P 1'
#
loop_
_entity.id
_entity.type
_entity.pdbx_description
1 polymer ?
#
loop_
_entity_poly.entity_id
_entity_poly.type
_entity_poly.pdbx_seq_one_letter_code
_entity_poly.pdbx_strand_id
1 'polypeptide(L)'
;NNYIRMETLSEFGDFISKAAGLSSNVEFIPLQSKLGGNGPIMSNALSTYGLNINYIGALGEDSINPVFIEMSKKCNIISISNPGLTDAVEFLDGKLMIGKRECLKDVNWNKIKEKVGVEKLTSIIDSSTLVGLENWTMLPYMAQIWKGLINEVLPNLNKKDNKYIFFDLADPENRLKSDVLEALSLLKEFSSKFNVILGLNEKEAYEIGEIFGVTSQENKIPLKNLIIELYKRLSINTLVIHPVKEACAVCN
;
A
#
# COMPACT_ATOMS: atom_id res chain seq x y z
N ASN A 1 -5.25 32.74 25.01
CA ASN A 1 -6.21 32.37 23.95
C ASN A 1 -7.01 31.18 24.48
N ASN A 2 -8.32 31.35 24.66
CA ASN A 2 -9.20 30.25 25.06
C ASN A 2 -9.63 29.52 23.80
N TYR A 3 -8.96 28.43 23.47
CA TYR A 3 -9.43 27.51 22.44
C TYR A 3 -10.55 26.65 22.99
N ILE A 4 -11.65 26.55 22.24
CA ILE A 4 -12.72 25.58 22.53
C ILE A 4 -12.40 24.34 21.69
N ARG A 5 -12.11 23.22 22.36
CA ARG A 5 -11.89 21.95 21.70
C ARG A 5 -13.23 21.36 21.26
N MET A 6 -13.31 20.93 20.01
CA MET A 6 -14.39 20.06 19.55
C MET A 6 -14.01 18.62 19.90
N GLU A 7 -14.84 17.96 20.70
CA GLU A 7 -14.48 16.64 21.25
C GLU A 7 -15.03 15.48 20.41
N THR A 8 -16.08 15.74 19.62
CA THR A 8 -16.75 14.69 18.83
C THR A 8 -16.78 15.02 17.33
N LEU A 9 -16.89 13.96 16.50
CA LEU A 9 -17.14 14.08 15.06
C LEU A 9 -18.44 14.84 14.77
N SER A 10 -19.47 14.63 15.62
CA SER A 10 -20.74 15.33 15.48
C SER A 10 -20.60 16.84 15.66
N GLU A 11 -19.89 17.28 16.71
CA GLU A 11 -19.61 18.72 16.94
C GLU A 11 -18.84 19.34 15.79
N PHE A 12 -17.85 18.63 15.25
CA PHE A 12 -17.08 19.08 14.10
C PHE A 12 -17.94 19.14 12.84
N GLY A 13 -18.80 18.14 12.62
CA GLY A 13 -19.76 18.12 11.52
C GLY A 13 -20.76 19.29 11.57
N ASP A 14 -21.29 19.59 12.75
CA ASP A 14 -22.18 20.74 12.99
C ASP A 14 -21.48 22.08 12.74
N PHE A 15 -20.21 22.19 13.17
CA PHE A 15 -19.39 23.38 12.91
C PHE A 15 -19.22 23.61 11.40
N ILE A 16 -18.87 22.55 10.64
CA ILE A 16 -18.71 22.63 9.18
C ILE A 16 -20.04 22.99 8.52
N SER A 17 -21.15 22.36 8.94
CA SER A 17 -22.49 22.62 8.38
C SER A 17 -22.94 24.07 8.56
N LYS A 18 -22.63 24.68 9.70
CA LYS A 18 -22.90 26.09 9.98
C LYS A 18 -22.09 27.07 9.14
N ALA A 19 -20.98 26.62 8.58
CA ALA A 19 -20.15 27.43 7.66
C ALA A 19 -20.70 27.47 6.21
N ALA A 20 -21.76 26.71 5.90
CA ALA A 20 -22.34 26.69 4.57
C ALA A 20 -22.86 28.08 4.16
N GLY A 21 -22.38 28.61 3.03
CA GLY A 21 -22.68 29.96 2.54
C GLY A 21 -21.95 31.09 3.27
N LEU A 22 -21.08 30.77 4.24
CA LEU A 22 -20.29 31.70 5.03
C LEU A 22 -18.80 31.32 4.93
N SER A 23 -17.95 32.17 5.54
CA SER A 23 -16.55 31.85 5.79
C SER A 23 -16.37 31.53 7.28
N SER A 24 -15.65 30.45 7.58
CA SER A 24 -15.32 30.06 8.95
C SER A 24 -13.87 29.60 9.06
N ASN A 25 -13.25 29.83 10.21
CA ASN A 25 -11.89 29.41 10.49
C ASN A 25 -11.88 28.33 11.58
N VAL A 26 -11.11 27.30 11.38
CA VAL A 26 -10.77 26.30 12.39
C VAL A 26 -9.26 26.13 12.42
N GLU A 27 -8.68 26.00 13.60
CA GLU A 27 -7.27 25.74 13.79
C GLU A 27 -7.06 24.27 14.17
N PHE A 28 -6.20 23.57 13.41
CA PHE A 28 -5.70 22.27 13.81
C PHE A 28 -4.38 22.46 14.54
N ILE A 29 -4.30 21.95 15.76
CA ILE A 29 -3.09 21.97 16.56
C ILE A 29 -2.39 20.61 16.36
N PRO A 30 -1.26 20.55 15.62
CA PRO A 30 -0.57 19.29 15.41
C PRO A 30 0.09 18.83 16.72
N LEU A 31 -0.33 17.67 17.20
CA LEU A 31 0.23 17.06 18.42
C LEU A 31 1.47 16.20 18.09
N GLN A 32 1.46 15.54 16.94
CA GLN A 32 2.51 14.62 16.54
C GLN A 32 2.55 14.44 15.02
N SER A 33 3.75 14.30 14.48
CA SER A 33 3.97 13.81 13.11
C SER A 33 4.64 12.44 13.15
N LYS A 34 4.11 11.50 12.35
CA LYS A 34 4.62 10.11 12.28
C LYS A 34 4.85 9.71 10.84
N LEU A 35 5.80 8.83 10.60
CA LEU A 35 5.89 8.14 9.33
C LEU A 35 4.61 7.30 9.13
N GLY A 36 4.13 7.27 7.89
CA GLY A 36 2.96 6.51 7.48
C GLY A 36 3.16 5.91 6.09
N GLY A 37 2.14 5.20 5.63
CA GLY A 37 2.17 4.43 4.40
C GLY A 37 2.71 3.01 4.61
N ASN A 38 2.11 2.03 3.90
CA ASN A 38 2.40 0.60 4.12
C ASN A 38 3.88 0.30 3.88
N GLY A 39 4.44 0.76 2.77
CA GLY A 39 5.85 0.56 2.44
C GLY A 39 6.84 1.12 3.48
N PRO A 40 6.76 2.40 3.88
CA PRO A 40 7.64 2.92 4.93
C PRO A 40 7.46 2.24 6.28
N ILE A 41 6.23 1.89 6.69
CA ILE A 41 5.97 1.18 7.94
C ILE A 41 6.61 -0.21 7.92
N MET A 42 6.39 -1.00 6.87
CA MET A 42 6.98 -2.31 6.72
C MET A 42 8.51 -2.24 6.67
N SER A 43 9.07 -1.33 5.88
CA SER A 43 10.52 -1.16 5.76
C SER A 43 11.17 -0.77 7.09
N ASN A 44 10.57 0.16 7.84
CA ASN A 44 11.06 0.55 9.16
C ASN A 44 10.97 -0.60 10.17
N ALA A 45 9.89 -1.39 10.14
CA ALA A 45 9.75 -2.56 11.01
C ALA A 45 10.79 -3.63 10.69
N LEU A 46 10.92 -4.03 9.43
CA LEU A 46 11.86 -5.06 8.99
C LEU A 46 13.32 -4.66 9.25
N SER A 47 13.68 -3.39 9.04
CA SER A 47 15.02 -2.88 9.37
C SER A 47 15.32 -2.92 10.86
N THR A 48 14.31 -2.75 11.71
CA THR A 48 14.45 -2.86 13.17
C THR A 48 14.71 -4.31 13.61
N TYR A 49 14.26 -5.30 12.83
CA TYR A 49 14.62 -6.71 13.00
C TYR A 49 15.98 -7.09 12.40
N GLY A 50 16.75 -6.10 11.91
CA GLY A 50 18.10 -6.31 11.39
C GLY A 50 18.15 -6.76 9.91
N LEU A 51 17.05 -6.68 9.17
CA LEU A 51 17.04 -6.99 7.75
C LEU A 51 17.62 -5.82 6.94
N ASN A 52 18.37 -6.15 5.89
CA ASN A 52 18.89 -5.15 4.97
C ASN A 52 17.82 -4.75 3.96
N ILE A 53 17.38 -3.49 4.01
CA ILE A 53 16.25 -2.99 3.24
C ILE A 53 16.72 -1.98 2.18
N ASN A 54 16.33 -2.21 0.94
CA ASN A 54 16.35 -1.21 -0.11
C ASN A 54 14.93 -0.68 -0.30
N TYR A 55 14.70 0.59 -0.01
CA TYR A 55 13.40 1.23 -0.15
C TYR A 55 13.41 2.22 -1.33
N ILE A 56 12.45 2.06 -2.24
CA ILE A 56 12.22 2.97 -3.38
C ILE A 56 10.79 3.49 -3.26
N GLY A 57 10.62 4.81 -3.13
CA GLY A 57 9.28 5.40 -2.97
C GLY A 57 9.31 6.90 -2.69
N ALA A 58 8.18 7.43 -2.24
CA ALA A 58 7.94 8.85 -2.04
C ALA A 58 8.30 9.27 -0.62
N LEU A 59 9.51 9.77 -0.39
CA LEU A 59 9.99 10.21 0.92
C LEU A 59 10.48 11.67 0.95
N GLY A 60 10.46 12.36 -0.18
CA GLY A 60 10.91 13.72 -0.40
C GLY A 60 11.72 13.82 -1.69
N GLU A 61 11.49 14.85 -2.51
CA GLU A 61 12.15 15.00 -3.82
C GLU A 61 13.54 15.64 -3.70
N ASP A 62 13.62 16.80 -3.05
CA ASP A 62 14.89 17.53 -2.87
C ASP A 62 15.63 17.09 -1.60
N SER A 63 14.88 16.71 -0.58
CA SER A 63 15.41 16.22 0.69
C SER A 63 14.42 15.24 1.32
N ILE A 64 14.93 14.31 2.12
CA ILE A 64 14.09 13.37 2.85
C ILE A 64 13.24 14.14 3.86
N ASN A 65 11.91 13.93 3.82
CA ASN A 65 11.01 14.54 4.77
C ASN A 65 11.39 14.13 6.21
N PRO A 66 11.41 15.06 7.17
CA PRO A 66 11.90 14.82 8.53
C PRO A 66 11.32 13.57 9.22
N VAL A 67 10.08 13.19 8.93
CA VAL A 67 9.44 12.00 9.53
C VAL A 67 10.10 10.68 9.13
N PHE A 68 10.86 10.65 8.03
CA PHE A 68 11.56 9.45 7.54
C PHE A 68 13.06 9.41 7.86
N ILE A 69 13.61 10.42 8.54
CA ILE A 69 15.06 10.48 8.84
C ILE A 69 15.51 9.26 9.65
N GLU A 70 14.74 8.84 10.65
CA GLU A 70 15.12 7.66 11.46
C GLU A 70 15.08 6.34 10.65
N MET A 71 14.15 6.23 9.73
CA MET A 71 14.11 5.11 8.78
C MET A 71 15.30 5.16 7.82
N SER A 72 15.67 6.34 7.33
CA SER A 72 16.79 6.51 6.39
C SER A 72 18.15 6.13 6.97
N LYS A 73 18.31 6.12 8.30
CA LYS A 73 19.52 5.63 8.97
C LYS A 73 19.66 4.11 8.96
N LYS A 74 18.54 3.39 8.73
CA LYS A 74 18.46 1.93 8.82
C LYS A 74 18.24 1.26 7.46
N CYS A 75 17.78 2.01 6.45
CA CYS A 75 17.45 1.50 5.12
C CYS A 75 18.27 2.22 4.04
N ASN A 76 18.60 1.51 2.98
CA ASN A 76 19.10 2.13 1.75
C ASN A 76 17.92 2.76 1.02
N ILE A 77 17.86 4.09 0.95
CA ILE A 77 16.71 4.82 0.41
C ILE A 77 17.02 5.40 -0.97
N ILE A 78 16.09 5.24 -1.90
CA ILE A 78 16.01 6.00 -3.13
C ILE A 78 14.63 6.67 -3.16
N SER A 79 14.60 7.96 -2.85
CA SER A 79 13.37 8.73 -2.94
C SER A 79 13.11 9.21 -4.36
N ILE A 80 11.87 9.02 -4.83
CA ILE A 80 11.50 9.33 -6.22
C ILE A 80 10.50 10.49 -6.32
N SER A 81 9.84 10.86 -5.22
CA SER A 81 8.91 11.99 -5.17
C SER A 81 8.64 12.45 -3.73
N ASN A 82 7.87 13.51 -3.59
CA ASN A 82 7.36 13.96 -2.29
C ASN A 82 6.33 12.98 -1.73
N PRO A 83 6.29 12.78 -0.39
CA PRO A 83 5.33 11.88 0.24
C PRO A 83 3.93 12.48 0.25
N GLY A 84 2.92 11.62 0.17
CA GLY A 84 1.57 12.00 0.52
C GLY A 84 1.47 12.35 2.01
N LEU A 85 0.66 13.33 2.33
CA LEU A 85 0.39 13.75 3.71
C LEU A 85 -1.03 13.39 4.09
N THR A 86 -1.24 13.06 5.35
CA THR A 86 -2.58 12.83 5.90
C THR A 86 -2.68 13.50 7.26
N ASP A 87 -3.63 14.41 7.39
CA ASP A 87 -4.00 14.96 8.70
C ASP A 87 -4.99 13.99 9.34
N ALA A 88 -4.56 13.33 10.40
CA ALA A 88 -5.42 12.47 11.23
C ALA A 88 -6.01 13.34 12.33
N VAL A 89 -7.28 13.72 12.17
CA VAL A 89 -8.01 14.53 13.16
C VAL A 89 -8.74 13.56 14.09
N GLU A 90 -8.31 13.48 15.34
CA GLU A 90 -8.80 12.51 16.33
C GLU A 90 -9.82 13.17 17.28
N PHE A 91 -10.94 12.49 17.46
CA PHE A 91 -12.04 12.84 18.36
C PHE A 91 -12.27 11.70 19.35
N LEU A 92 -13.10 11.92 20.37
CA LEU A 92 -13.42 10.89 21.37
C LEU A 92 -14.24 9.72 20.78
N ASP A 93 -15.03 10.00 19.75
CA ASP A 93 -15.93 9.05 19.09
C ASP A 93 -15.43 8.55 17.73
N GLY A 94 -14.22 8.95 17.31
CA GLY A 94 -13.64 8.50 16.05
C GLY A 94 -12.55 9.41 15.51
N LYS A 95 -12.19 9.23 14.23
CA LYS A 95 -11.17 10.03 13.55
C LYS A 95 -11.49 10.27 12.08
N LEU A 96 -11.01 11.40 11.56
CA LEU A 96 -11.00 11.70 10.13
C LEU A 96 -9.57 11.61 9.59
N MET A 97 -9.42 10.99 8.43
CA MET A 97 -8.15 10.90 7.71
C MET A 97 -8.22 11.79 6.46
N ILE A 98 -7.73 13.02 6.58
CA ILE A 98 -7.75 14.01 5.49
C ILE A 98 -6.48 13.90 4.68
N GLY A 99 -6.55 13.19 3.55
CA GLY A 99 -5.39 12.91 2.70
C GLY A 99 -5.09 14.01 1.69
N LYS A 100 -3.81 14.36 1.55
CA LYS A 100 -3.23 15.22 0.51
C LYS A 100 -2.29 14.37 -0.31
N ARG A 101 -2.79 13.77 -1.40
CA ARG A 101 -2.11 12.65 -2.10
C ARG A 101 -1.76 12.97 -3.56
N GLU A 102 -1.92 14.21 -4.01
CA GLU A 102 -1.68 14.59 -5.40
C GLU A 102 -0.26 14.25 -5.88
N CYS A 103 0.74 14.47 -5.02
CA CYS A 103 2.14 14.14 -5.29
C CYS A 103 2.41 12.64 -5.52
N LEU A 104 1.51 11.74 -5.10
CA LEU A 104 1.66 10.30 -5.37
C LEU A 104 1.46 9.94 -6.84
N LYS A 105 0.94 10.85 -7.67
CA LYS A 105 0.92 10.70 -9.14
C LYS A 105 2.33 10.70 -9.75
N ASP A 106 3.30 11.28 -9.06
CA ASP A 106 4.69 11.28 -9.50
C ASP A 106 5.37 9.91 -9.28
N VAL A 107 4.76 9.03 -8.47
CA VAL A 107 5.20 7.65 -8.31
C VAL A 107 4.71 6.85 -9.52
N ASN A 108 5.51 6.84 -10.58
CA ASN A 108 5.19 6.17 -11.84
C ASN A 108 6.45 5.53 -12.47
N TRP A 109 6.25 4.69 -13.48
CA TRP A 109 7.34 3.94 -14.10
C TRP A 109 8.42 4.83 -14.73
N ASN A 110 8.03 5.93 -15.36
CA ASN A 110 9.00 6.86 -15.96
C ASN A 110 9.86 7.53 -14.90
N LYS A 111 9.29 7.94 -13.77
CA LYS A 111 10.02 8.52 -12.65
C LYS A 111 10.97 7.52 -12.00
N ILE A 112 10.58 6.26 -11.90
CA ILE A 112 11.45 5.18 -11.44
C ILE A 112 12.64 5.01 -12.40
N LYS A 113 12.40 4.99 -13.71
CA LYS A 113 13.48 4.91 -14.70
C LYS A 113 14.43 6.11 -14.64
N GLU A 114 13.88 7.30 -14.44
CA GLU A 114 14.68 8.54 -14.32
C GLU A 114 15.58 8.51 -13.06
N LYS A 115 15.01 8.19 -11.92
CA LYS A 115 15.69 8.31 -10.61
C LYS A 115 16.54 7.09 -10.23
N VAL A 116 16.15 5.90 -10.70
CA VAL A 116 16.82 4.63 -10.35
C VAL A 116 17.56 4.06 -11.55
N GLY A 117 16.94 4.02 -12.71
CA GLY A 117 17.39 3.31 -13.90
C GLY A 117 17.04 1.82 -13.87
N VAL A 118 16.76 1.23 -15.04
CA VAL A 118 16.34 -0.17 -15.17
C VAL A 118 17.44 -1.13 -14.72
N GLU A 119 18.69 -0.89 -15.10
CA GLU A 119 19.82 -1.74 -14.74
C GLU A 119 20.04 -1.81 -13.22
N LYS A 120 20.06 -0.66 -12.54
CA LYS A 120 20.22 -0.60 -11.10
C LYS A 120 19.03 -1.23 -10.37
N LEU A 121 17.80 -0.98 -10.85
CA LEU A 121 16.59 -1.60 -10.30
C LEU A 121 16.64 -3.13 -10.46
N THR A 122 17.05 -3.63 -11.63
CA THR A 122 17.25 -5.05 -11.89
C THR A 122 18.27 -5.66 -10.92
N SER A 123 19.41 -4.99 -10.71
CA SER A 123 20.44 -5.45 -9.77
C SER A 123 19.92 -5.50 -8.32
N ILE A 124 19.17 -4.49 -7.88
CA ILE A 124 18.57 -4.47 -6.55
C ILE A 124 17.59 -5.63 -6.39
N ILE A 125 16.70 -5.82 -7.34
CA ILE A 125 15.69 -6.89 -7.32
C ILE A 125 16.36 -8.27 -7.42
N ASP A 126 17.38 -8.43 -8.27
CA ASP A 126 18.07 -9.71 -8.40
C ASP A 126 18.88 -10.11 -7.17
N SER A 127 19.38 -9.16 -6.40
CA SER A 127 20.08 -9.41 -5.13
C SER A 127 19.11 -9.59 -3.93
N SER A 128 17.86 -9.23 -4.07
CA SER A 128 16.86 -9.30 -2.97
C SER A 128 16.26 -10.71 -2.84
N THR A 129 16.07 -11.18 -1.61
CA THR A 129 15.33 -12.41 -1.30
C THR A 129 13.82 -12.17 -1.34
N LEU A 130 13.38 -11.01 -0.87
CA LEU A 130 11.97 -10.59 -0.87
C LEU A 130 11.85 -9.21 -1.52
N VAL A 131 10.88 -9.06 -2.41
CA VAL A 131 10.46 -7.78 -2.99
C VAL A 131 9.04 -7.49 -2.51
N GLY A 132 8.80 -6.31 -1.94
CA GLY A 132 7.45 -5.85 -1.56
C GLY A 132 6.93 -4.82 -2.56
N LEU A 133 5.75 -5.03 -3.10
CA LEU A 133 5.01 -4.09 -3.95
C LEU A 133 3.71 -3.72 -3.24
N GLU A 134 3.76 -2.61 -2.53
CA GLU A 134 2.73 -2.25 -1.56
C GLU A 134 1.93 -1.02 -1.96
N ASN A 135 0.74 -0.91 -1.34
CA ASN A 135 -0.09 0.28 -1.43
C ASN A 135 -0.64 0.56 -2.85
N TRP A 136 -1.02 -0.50 -3.58
CA TRP A 136 -1.48 -0.41 -4.96
C TRP A 136 -2.63 0.58 -5.14
N THR A 137 -3.61 0.57 -4.24
CA THR A 137 -4.81 1.43 -4.35
C THR A 137 -4.46 2.91 -4.26
N MET A 138 -3.53 3.28 -3.38
CA MET A 138 -3.21 4.69 -3.14
C MET A 138 -2.21 5.27 -4.14
N LEU A 139 -1.54 4.41 -4.93
CA LEU A 139 -0.60 4.79 -5.98
C LEU A 139 -1.27 4.65 -7.35
N PRO A 140 -1.72 5.76 -7.97
CA PRO A 140 -2.56 5.70 -9.19
C PRO A 140 -1.94 4.91 -10.35
N TYR A 141 -0.62 4.92 -10.45
CA TYR A 141 0.13 4.30 -11.54
C TYR A 141 0.82 2.99 -11.16
N MET A 142 0.44 2.35 -10.03
CA MET A 142 1.11 1.14 -9.55
C MET A 142 0.98 -0.03 -10.54
N ALA A 143 -0.19 -0.20 -11.19
CA ALA A 143 -0.35 -1.21 -12.23
C ALA A 143 0.59 -0.97 -13.44
N GLN A 144 0.87 0.29 -13.78
CA GLN A 144 1.85 0.63 -14.82
C GLN A 144 3.28 0.31 -14.38
N ILE A 145 3.61 0.54 -13.10
CA ILE A 145 4.89 0.13 -12.52
C ILE A 145 5.05 -1.39 -12.60
N TRP A 146 4.02 -2.15 -12.24
CA TRP A 146 4.06 -3.62 -12.36
C TRP A 146 4.28 -4.08 -13.80
N LYS A 147 3.58 -3.48 -14.77
CA LYS A 147 3.81 -3.75 -16.20
C LYS A 147 5.23 -3.41 -16.64
N GLY A 148 5.78 -2.28 -16.16
CA GLY A 148 7.17 -1.91 -16.41
C GLY A 148 8.16 -2.93 -15.85
N LEU A 149 7.95 -3.40 -14.62
CA LEU A 149 8.75 -4.45 -14.01
C LEU A 149 8.67 -5.76 -14.82
N ILE A 150 7.47 -6.17 -15.23
CA ILE A 150 7.24 -7.37 -16.04
C ILE A 150 7.99 -7.28 -17.36
N ASN A 151 7.89 -6.16 -18.07
CA ASN A 151 8.42 -6.02 -19.41
C ASN A 151 9.92 -5.72 -19.46
N GLU A 152 10.44 -4.90 -18.54
CA GLU A 152 11.80 -4.35 -18.62
C GLU A 152 12.75 -4.95 -17.56
N VAL A 153 12.25 -5.50 -16.46
CA VAL A 153 13.09 -6.04 -15.37
C VAL A 153 13.07 -7.57 -15.31
N LEU A 154 11.89 -8.19 -15.26
CA LEU A 154 11.75 -9.64 -15.12
C LEU A 154 12.54 -10.46 -16.15
N PRO A 155 12.62 -10.08 -17.44
CA PRO A 155 13.39 -10.84 -18.43
C PRO A 155 14.88 -10.95 -18.08
N ASN A 156 15.41 -9.96 -17.37
CA ASN A 156 16.83 -9.86 -17.01
C ASN A 156 17.17 -10.44 -15.63
N LEU A 157 16.18 -10.94 -14.87
CA LEU A 157 16.39 -11.56 -13.57
C LEU A 157 16.81 -13.03 -13.72
N ASN A 158 17.72 -13.46 -12.83
CA ASN A 158 18.02 -14.88 -12.68
C ASN A 158 16.86 -15.57 -11.93
N LYS A 159 16.43 -16.75 -12.41
CA LYS A 159 15.48 -17.56 -11.65
C LYS A 159 16.20 -18.18 -10.45
N LYS A 160 15.65 -17.95 -9.24
CA LYS A 160 16.16 -18.55 -7.99
C LYS A 160 14.98 -19.13 -7.21
N ASP A 161 15.12 -20.34 -6.69
CA ASP A 161 14.04 -21.04 -6.00
C ASP A 161 13.54 -20.34 -4.72
N ASN A 162 14.38 -19.50 -4.11
CA ASN A 162 14.09 -18.80 -2.84
C ASN A 162 13.88 -17.30 -3.02
N LYS A 163 13.32 -16.86 -4.14
CA LYS A 163 12.90 -15.47 -4.34
C LYS A 163 11.41 -15.33 -4.13
N TYR A 164 11.03 -14.33 -3.37
CA TYR A 164 9.64 -14.03 -3.04
C TYR A 164 9.27 -12.63 -3.49
N ILE A 165 8.02 -12.46 -3.90
CA ILE A 165 7.43 -11.15 -4.15
C ILE A 165 6.10 -11.07 -3.40
N PHE A 166 5.96 -10.02 -2.60
CA PHE A 166 4.78 -9.75 -1.78
C PHE A 166 4.00 -8.57 -2.36
N PHE A 167 2.70 -8.73 -2.43
CA PHE A 167 1.75 -7.72 -2.89
C PHE A 167 0.78 -7.37 -1.79
N ASP A 168 0.56 -6.05 -1.61
CA ASP A 168 -0.48 -5.45 -0.77
C ASP A 168 -1.28 -4.45 -1.59
N LEU A 169 -2.60 -4.61 -1.60
CA LEU A 169 -3.50 -3.78 -2.40
C LEU A 169 -3.91 -2.50 -1.69
N ALA A 170 -4.09 -2.53 -0.37
CA ALA A 170 -4.51 -1.41 0.48
C ALA A 170 -5.88 -0.81 0.11
N ASP A 171 -6.97 -1.44 0.54
CA ASP A 171 -8.36 -1.03 0.31
C ASP A 171 -8.78 -0.95 -1.17
N PRO A 172 -8.85 -2.08 -1.89
CA PRO A 172 -9.17 -2.13 -3.32
C PRO A 172 -10.57 -1.59 -3.68
N GLU A 173 -11.49 -1.47 -2.72
CA GLU A 173 -12.83 -0.87 -2.94
C GLU A 173 -12.78 0.57 -3.49
N ASN A 174 -11.66 1.28 -3.28
CA ASN A 174 -11.46 2.63 -3.79
C ASN A 174 -11.07 2.68 -5.28
N ARG A 175 -11.02 1.53 -5.95
CA ARG A 175 -10.70 1.39 -7.37
C ARG A 175 -11.85 0.78 -8.16
N LEU A 176 -11.84 0.97 -9.47
CA LEU A 176 -12.81 0.29 -10.34
C LEU A 176 -12.58 -1.23 -10.33
N LYS A 177 -13.65 -2.00 -10.42
CA LYS A 177 -13.60 -3.46 -10.51
C LYS A 177 -12.66 -3.93 -11.64
N SER A 178 -12.66 -3.24 -12.78
CA SER A 178 -11.75 -3.51 -13.91
C SER A 178 -10.28 -3.39 -13.52
N ASP A 179 -9.94 -2.36 -12.73
CA ASP A 179 -8.56 -2.11 -12.31
C ASP A 179 -8.08 -3.19 -11.33
N VAL A 180 -8.98 -3.61 -10.43
CA VAL A 180 -8.68 -4.71 -9.49
C VAL A 180 -8.44 -6.02 -10.27
N LEU A 181 -9.30 -6.35 -11.23
CA LEU A 181 -9.13 -7.54 -12.07
C LEU A 181 -7.84 -7.48 -12.89
N GLU A 182 -7.49 -6.31 -13.43
CA GLU A 182 -6.21 -6.10 -14.11
C GLU A 182 -5.03 -6.35 -13.17
N ALA A 183 -5.02 -5.73 -11.99
CA ALA A 183 -3.97 -5.90 -11.00
C ALA A 183 -3.80 -7.37 -10.61
N LEU A 184 -4.89 -8.06 -10.29
CA LEU A 184 -4.85 -9.47 -9.93
C LEU A 184 -4.33 -10.36 -11.09
N SER A 185 -4.63 -10.02 -12.34
CA SER A 185 -4.12 -10.74 -13.50
C SER A 185 -2.60 -10.60 -13.67
N LEU A 186 -2.04 -9.44 -13.32
CA LEU A 186 -0.60 -9.18 -13.41
C LEU A 186 0.22 -9.99 -12.38
N LEU A 187 -0.37 -10.39 -11.25
CA LEU A 187 0.36 -11.16 -10.21
C LEU A 187 0.94 -12.45 -10.78
N LYS A 188 0.19 -13.14 -11.64
CA LYS A 188 0.60 -14.38 -12.26
C LYS A 188 1.89 -14.26 -13.09
N GLU A 189 2.11 -13.12 -13.74
CA GLU A 189 3.28 -12.90 -14.60
C GLU A 189 4.59 -12.95 -13.79
N PHE A 190 4.54 -12.51 -12.51
CA PHE A 190 5.69 -12.56 -11.61
C PHE A 190 6.08 -13.98 -11.20
N SER A 191 5.18 -14.97 -11.31
CA SER A 191 5.45 -16.37 -10.96
C SER A 191 6.54 -17.02 -11.81
N SER A 192 6.91 -16.41 -12.95
CA SER A 192 8.02 -16.86 -13.78
C SER A 192 9.39 -16.72 -13.09
N LYS A 193 9.52 -15.81 -12.10
CA LYS A 193 10.77 -15.48 -11.42
C LYS A 193 10.69 -15.54 -9.88
N PHE A 194 9.49 -15.49 -9.31
CA PHE A 194 9.26 -15.36 -7.88
C PHE A 194 8.21 -16.35 -7.37
N ASN A 195 8.30 -16.67 -6.09
CA ASN A 195 7.18 -17.19 -5.33
C ASN A 195 6.29 -16.01 -4.96
N VAL A 196 5.13 -15.92 -5.59
CA VAL A 196 4.18 -14.80 -5.45
C VAL A 196 3.34 -14.98 -4.20
N ILE A 197 3.32 -13.96 -3.35
CA ILE A 197 2.51 -13.88 -2.13
C ILE A 197 1.57 -12.69 -2.25
N LEU A 198 0.27 -12.92 -2.09
CA LEU A 198 -0.72 -11.87 -1.92
C LEU A 198 -1.21 -11.85 -0.48
N GLY A 199 -1.06 -10.70 0.19
CA GLY A 199 -1.62 -10.44 1.51
C GLY A 199 -2.93 -9.67 1.40
N LEU A 200 -3.95 -10.11 2.13
CA LEU A 200 -5.25 -9.45 2.20
C LEU A 200 -5.71 -9.40 3.66
N ASN A 201 -6.33 -8.30 4.05
CA ASN A 201 -7.14 -8.30 5.25
C ASN A 201 -8.50 -8.99 4.99
N GLU A 202 -9.31 -9.20 6.04
CA GLU A 202 -10.58 -9.91 5.90
C GLU A 202 -11.55 -9.17 4.95
N LYS A 203 -11.63 -7.84 5.06
CA LYS A 203 -12.49 -7.00 4.23
C LYS A 203 -12.11 -7.12 2.75
N GLU A 204 -10.83 -6.93 2.44
CA GLU A 204 -10.30 -7.04 1.08
C GLU A 204 -10.54 -8.43 0.46
N ALA A 205 -10.41 -9.49 1.27
CA ALA A 205 -10.68 -10.85 0.80
C ALA A 205 -12.15 -11.02 0.36
N TYR A 206 -13.11 -10.47 1.12
CA TYR A 206 -14.51 -10.51 0.75
C TYR A 206 -14.81 -9.63 -0.48
N GLU A 207 -14.23 -8.45 -0.57
CA GLU A 207 -14.37 -7.56 -1.74
C GLU A 207 -13.88 -8.25 -3.04
N ILE A 208 -12.71 -8.87 -2.99
CA ILE A 208 -12.19 -9.64 -4.13
C ILE A 208 -13.08 -10.87 -4.40
N GLY A 209 -13.60 -11.50 -3.35
CA GLY A 209 -14.57 -12.60 -3.47
C GLY A 209 -15.84 -12.18 -4.19
N GLU A 210 -16.36 -11.00 -3.91
CA GLU A 210 -17.51 -10.43 -4.62
C GLU A 210 -17.18 -10.11 -6.09
N ILE A 211 -15.98 -9.55 -6.34
CA ILE A 211 -15.50 -9.29 -7.69
C ILE A 211 -15.46 -10.57 -8.55
N PHE A 212 -15.00 -11.68 -7.95
CA PHE A 212 -14.97 -12.98 -8.61
C PHE A 212 -16.30 -13.74 -8.61
N GLY A 213 -17.33 -13.22 -7.93
CA GLY A 213 -18.63 -13.89 -7.79
C GLY A 213 -18.60 -15.15 -6.94
N VAL A 214 -17.66 -15.24 -5.99
CA VAL A 214 -17.50 -16.37 -5.05
C VAL A 214 -18.37 -16.18 -3.82
N THR A 215 -18.62 -14.97 -3.43
CA THR A 215 -19.41 -14.56 -2.27
C THR A 215 -20.21 -13.30 -2.59
N SER A 216 -21.20 -12.97 -1.78
CA SER A 216 -21.95 -11.71 -1.83
C SER A 216 -22.31 -11.28 -0.41
N GLN A 217 -22.80 -10.05 -0.25
CA GLN A 217 -23.27 -9.58 1.07
C GLN A 217 -24.44 -10.42 1.60
N GLU A 218 -25.33 -10.90 0.70
CA GLU A 218 -26.48 -11.76 1.05
C GLU A 218 -26.09 -13.22 1.30
N ASN A 219 -24.99 -13.68 0.65
CA ASN A 219 -24.52 -15.07 0.76
C ASN A 219 -23.01 -15.08 1.08
N LYS A 220 -22.68 -14.69 2.30
CA LYS A 220 -21.31 -14.64 2.81
C LYS A 220 -20.82 -16.01 3.20
N ILE A 221 -19.86 -16.57 2.45
CA ILE A 221 -19.27 -17.88 2.78
C ILE A 221 -18.23 -17.75 3.90
N PRO A 222 -17.96 -18.83 4.67
CA PRO A 222 -16.91 -18.82 5.70
C PRO A 222 -15.54 -18.49 5.13
N LEU A 223 -14.72 -17.73 5.87
CA LEU A 223 -13.40 -17.27 5.44
C LEU A 223 -12.48 -18.41 4.97
N LYS A 224 -12.53 -19.57 5.66
CA LYS A 224 -11.78 -20.77 5.26
C LYS A 224 -12.15 -21.31 3.87
N ASN A 225 -13.40 -21.16 3.47
CA ASN A 225 -13.84 -21.55 2.14
C ASN A 225 -13.47 -20.46 1.11
N LEU A 226 -13.62 -19.20 1.51
CA LEU A 226 -13.27 -18.05 0.66
C LEU A 226 -11.80 -18.09 0.23
N ILE A 227 -10.86 -18.32 1.16
CA ILE A 227 -9.44 -18.36 0.83
C ILE A 227 -9.12 -19.45 -0.21
N ILE A 228 -9.75 -20.62 -0.09
CA ILE A 228 -9.56 -21.74 -1.03
C ILE A 228 -10.08 -21.37 -2.42
N GLU A 229 -11.26 -20.76 -2.49
CA GLU A 229 -11.85 -20.35 -3.76
C GLU A 229 -11.09 -19.21 -4.43
N LEU A 230 -10.61 -18.22 -3.67
CA LEU A 230 -9.75 -17.15 -4.18
C LEU A 230 -8.42 -17.70 -4.68
N TYR A 231 -7.78 -18.58 -3.90
CA TYR A 231 -6.50 -19.18 -4.27
C TYR A 231 -6.57 -19.93 -5.61
N LYS A 232 -7.63 -20.71 -5.84
CA LYS A 232 -7.86 -21.42 -7.12
C LYS A 232 -7.95 -20.47 -8.33
N ARG A 233 -8.48 -19.25 -8.12
CA ARG A 233 -8.70 -18.27 -9.21
C ARG A 233 -7.45 -17.42 -9.47
N LEU A 234 -6.67 -17.13 -8.44
CA LEU A 234 -5.52 -16.23 -8.53
C LEU A 234 -4.31 -16.87 -9.20
N SER A 235 -4.17 -18.20 -9.15
CA SER A 235 -3.03 -18.94 -9.73
C SER A 235 -1.66 -18.40 -9.29
N ILE A 236 -1.52 -18.08 -8.00
CA ILE A 236 -0.31 -17.60 -7.33
C ILE A 236 0.25 -18.66 -6.36
N ASN A 237 1.46 -18.46 -5.82
CA ASN A 237 2.08 -19.46 -4.95
C ASN A 237 1.51 -19.46 -3.54
N THR A 238 1.18 -18.29 -2.99
CA THR A 238 0.66 -18.17 -1.62
C THR A 238 -0.37 -17.05 -1.53
N LEU A 239 -1.50 -17.36 -0.91
CA LEU A 239 -2.50 -16.37 -0.49
C LEU A 239 -2.57 -16.35 1.03
N VAL A 240 -2.42 -15.17 1.62
CA VAL A 240 -2.54 -14.95 3.07
C VAL A 240 -3.74 -14.04 3.33
N ILE A 241 -4.62 -14.43 4.24
CA ILE A 241 -5.68 -13.56 4.74
C ILE A 241 -5.48 -13.39 6.24
N HIS A 242 -5.42 -12.14 6.72
CA HIS A 242 -5.10 -11.80 8.11
C HIS A 242 -6.23 -10.98 8.77
N PRO A 243 -7.29 -11.63 9.28
CA PRO A 243 -8.23 -10.99 10.19
C PRO A 243 -7.55 -10.48 11.46
N VAL A 244 -8.29 -9.71 12.28
CA VAL A 244 -7.73 -9.09 13.50
C VAL A 244 -7.22 -10.12 14.52
N LYS A 245 -7.84 -11.31 14.62
CA LYS A 245 -7.56 -12.29 15.68
C LYS A 245 -6.83 -13.53 15.20
N GLU A 246 -6.75 -13.74 13.92
CA GLU A 246 -6.15 -14.96 13.34
C GLU A 246 -5.50 -14.63 12.00
N ALA A 247 -4.78 -15.56 11.43
CA ALA A 247 -4.32 -15.50 10.05
C ALA A 247 -4.48 -16.90 9.43
N CYS A 248 -4.79 -16.94 8.14
CA CYS A 248 -4.82 -18.17 7.38
C CYS A 248 -4.03 -18.00 6.08
N ALA A 249 -3.40 -19.06 5.63
CA ALA A 249 -2.66 -19.09 4.39
C ALA A 249 -2.96 -20.37 3.62
N VAL A 250 -2.96 -20.25 2.29
CA VAL A 250 -2.97 -21.38 1.36
C VAL A 250 -1.78 -21.23 0.43
N CYS A 251 -1.02 -22.32 0.30
CA CYS A 251 0.16 -22.39 -0.57
C CYS A 251 0.24 -23.78 -1.24
N ASN A 252 1.06 -23.85 -2.30
CA ASN A 252 1.43 -25.11 -2.94
C ASN A 252 2.34 -25.95 -2.05
#